data_64cd956fe75d3e6abe69da7424ca6a0b
#
_entry.id   64cd956fe75d3e6abe69da7424ca6a0b
#
_cell.length_a   1.000
_cell.length_b   1.000
_cell.length_c   1.000
_cell.angle_alpha   90.00
_cell.angle_beta   90.00
_cell.angle_gamma   90.00
#
_symmetry.space_group_name_H-M   'P 1'
#
loop_
_entity.id
_entity.type
_entity.pdbx_description
1 polymer ?
#
loop_
_entity_poly.entity_id
_entity_poly.type
_entity_poly.pdbx_seq_one_letter_code
_entity_poly.pdbx_strand_id
1 'polypeptide(L)'
;MDLSELDPHVVQLFPSHALAIAKNKILEMGAITVEACENVREYFISKSSTAKEAVEELENAINLLDKKISEYLLLISHEQLNDHDSKEYFADMKSIKDLERVGDLCINLTQFFEAVYDEKDDFSSEAKDDIIAMINMDIEMLNHAMVAFDKHDLDDIIYVDDHESNLDYYNKKAKQRHIQRVTNKTEKSVIVNSTYVDILSNLERIGDHCQNIAESYMLEEENFKPDYEVDSAFNQ
;
A
#
# COMPACT_ATOMS: atom_id res chain seq x y z
N MET A 1 -7.52 12.33 -14.44
CA MET A 1 -6.29 11.54 -14.70
C MET A 1 -5.87 11.79 -16.14
N ASP A 2 -4.72 12.39 -16.37
CA ASP A 2 -4.16 12.63 -17.70
C ASP A 2 -2.95 11.72 -17.94
N LEU A 3 -3.08 10.80 -18.89
CA LEU A 3 -2.02 9.85 -19.29
C LEU A 3 -1.26 10.28 -20.53
N SER A 4 -1.57 11.43 -21.13
CA SER A 4 -0.90 11.93 -22.33
C SER A 4 0.57 12.30 -22.12
N GLU A 5 0.97 12.51 -20.84
CA GLU A 5 2.34 12.79 -20.45
C GLU A 5 3.28 11.57 -20.58
N LEU A 6 2.72 10.32 -20.57
CA LEU A 6 3.49 9.09 -20.79
C LEU A 6 3.81 8.90 -22.29
N ASP A 7 4.56 9.86 -22.85
CA ASP A 7 4.89 9.89 -24.28
C ASP A 7 6.17 9.07 -24.56
N PRO A 8 6.11 7.99 -25.38
CA PRO A 8 7.27 7.19 -25.77
C PRO A 8 8.41 8.00 -26.44
N HIS A 9 8.09 9.13 -27.08
CA HIS A 9 9.14 9.96 -27.67
C HIS A 9 10.03 10.64 -26.63
N VAL A 10 9.50 10.95 -25.46
CA VAL A 10 10.29 11.51 -24.35
C VAL A 10 11.30 10.48 -23.83
N VAL A 11 10.93 9.20 -23.79
CA VAL A 11 11.82 8.10 -23.36
C VAL A 11 13.08 8.03 -24.21
N GLN A 12 12.93 8.09 -25.52
CA GLN A 12 14.06 7.99 -26.46
C GLN A 12 15.01 9.19 -26.40
N LEU A 13 14.50 10.38 -26.12
CA LEU A 13 15.28 11.61 -26.14
C LEU A 13 15.84 11.99 -24.76
N PHE A 14 15.09 11.71 -23.71
CA PHE A 14 15.37 12.16 -22.34
C PHE A 14 14.94 11.11 -21.30
N PRO A 15 15.63 9.96 -21.18
CA PRO A 15 15.22 8.86 -20.28
C PRO A 15 15.05 9.28 -18.83
N SER A 16 15.97 10.09 -18.29
CA SER A 16 15.87 10.60 -16.90
C SER A 16 14.64 11.51 -16.68
N HIS A 17 14.24 12.27 -17.69
CA HIS A 17 13.02 13.07 -17.63
C HIS A 17 11.76 12.20 -17.73
N ALA A 18 11.81 11.16 -18.57
CA ALA A 18 10.74 10.18 -18.65
C ALA A 18 10.52 9.46 -17.30
N LEU A 19 11.60 9.14 -16.58
CA LEU A 19 11.52 8.55 -15.25
C LEU A 19 10.85 9.50 -14.25
N ALA A 20 11.20 10.80 -14.27
CA ALA A 20 10.52 11.79 -13.43
C ALA A 20 9.02 11.92 -13.75
N ILE A 21 8.61 11.78 -15.02
CA ILE A 21 7.19 11.73 -15.39
C ILE A 21 6.52 10.48 -14.82
N ALA A 22 7.17 9.31 -14.91
CA ALA A 22 6.65 8.07 -14.32
C ALA A 22 6.47 8.23 -12.82
N LYS A 23 7.46 8.74 -12.09
CA LYS A 23 7.39 9.02 -10.64
C LYS A 23 6.20 9.91 -10.27
N ASN A 24 5.96 10.98 -11.03
CA ASN A 24 4.78 11.84 -10.81
C ASN A 24 3.46 11.06 -10.95
N LYS A 25 3.36 10.15 -11.92
CA LYS A 25 2.17 9.29 -12.08
C LYS A 25 2.02 8.27 -10.96
N ILE A 26 3.10 7.79 -10.39
CA ILE A 26 3.09 6.93 -9.19
C ILE A 26 2.57 7.73 -7.99
N LEU A 27 2.98 8.98 -7.82
CA LEU A 27 2.46 9.86 -6.77
C LEU A 27 0.95 10.12 -6.94
N GLU A 28 0.46 10.33 -8.18
CA GLU A 28 -0.98 10.41 -8.47
C GLU A 28 -1.70 9.09 -8.08
N MET A 29 -1.11 7.94 -8.43
CA MET A 29 -1.62 6.62 -8.05
C MET A 29 -1.68 6.44 -6.53
N GLY A 30 -0.64 6.87 -5.80
CA GLY A 30 -0.61 6.86 -4.33
C GLY A 30 -1.74 7.68 -3.72
N ALA A 31 -2.00 8.90 -4.23
CA ALA A 31 -3.11 9.72 -3.76
C ALA A 31 -4.48 9.05 -3.97
N ILE A 32 -4.69 8.39 -5.11
CA ILE A 32 -5.91 7.60 -5.40
C ILE A 32 -6.02 6.41 -4.45
N THR A 33 -4.91 5.75 -4.11
CA THR A 33 -4.88 4.62 -3.18
C THR A 33 -5.23 5.06 -1.75
N VAL A 34 -4.75 6.22 -1.30
CA VAL A 34 -5.17 6.84 -0.02
C VAL A 34 -6.68 7.09 -0.02
N GLU A 35 -7.22 7.68 -1.08
CA GLU A 35 -8.66 7.94 -1.23
C GLU A 35 -9.48 6.62 -1.18
N ALA A 36 -8.96 5.53 -1.75
CA ALA A 36 -9.59 4.22 -1.67
C ALA A 36 -9.66 3.72 -0.22
N CYS A 37 -8.58 3.82 0.56
CA CYS A 37 -8.57 3.46 1.99
C CYS A 37 -9.54 4.33 2.80
N GLU A 38 -9.64 5.62 2.51
CA GLU A 38 -10.62 6.52 3.15
C GLU A 38 -12.07 6.13 2.85
N ASN A 39 -12.37 5.72 1.62
CA ASN A 39 -13.69 5.24 1.23
C ASN A 39 -14.01 3.85 1.82
N VAL A 40 -13.02 2.98 2.02
CA VAL A 40 -13.17 1.73 2.79
C VAL A 40 -13.62 2.05 4.22
N ARG A 41 -12.96 3.01 4.89
CA ARG A 41 -13.35 3.49 6.23
C ARG A 41 -14.77 4.06 6.24
N GLU A 42 -15.08 4.91 5.26
CA GLU A 42 -16.42 5.49 5.15
C GLU A 42 -17.49 4.42 4.94
N TYR A 43 -17.25 3.45 4.05
CA TYR A 43 -18.17 2.32 3.85
C TYR A 43 -18.37 1.50 5.12
N PHE A 44 -17.30 1.23 5.86
CA PHE A 44 -17.38 0.49 7.13
C PHE A 44 -18.25 1.21 8.18
N ILE A 45 -18.12 2.55 8.27
CA ILE A 45 -18.85 3.36 9.27
C ILE A 45 -20.31 3.60 8.86
N SER A 46 -20.53 4.02 7.60
CA SER A 46 -21.82 4.50 7.12
C SER A 46 -22.68 3.45 6.44
N LYS A 47 -22.05 2.34 5.98
CA LYS A 47 -22.66 1.31 5.12
C LYS A 47 -23.19 1.88 3.79
N SER A 48 -22.62 3.00 3.33
CA SER A 48 -23.05 3.71 2.13
C SER A 48 -22.64 2.96 0.86
N SER A 49 -23.60 2.63 0.00
CA SER A 49 -23.32 2.06 -1.32
C SER A 49 -22.44 2.98 -2.18
N THR A 50 -22.61 4.31 -2.02
CA THR A 50 -21.79 5.29 -2.74
C THR A 50 -20.30 5.19 -2.35
N ALA A 51 -19.99 4.97 -1.06
CA ALA A 51 -18.61 4.80 -0.63
C ALA A 51 -18.03 3.47 -1.18
N LYS A 52 -18.81 2.39 -1.20
CA LYS A 52 -18.40 1.12 -1.81
C LYS A 52 -18.14 1.29 -3.32
N GLU A 53 -19.08 1.90 -4.05
CA GLU A 53 -18.93 2.16 -5.49
C GLU A 53 -17.68 3.01 -5.77
N ALA A 54 -17.38 4.00 -4.90
CA ALA A 54 -16.16 4.80 -5.01
C ALA A 54 -14.89 3.95 -4.88
N VAL A 55 -14.83 2.97 -3.95
CA VAL A 55 -13.69 2.04 -3.84
C VAL A 55 -13.50 1.25 -5.13
N GLU A 56 -14.58 0.74 -5.73
CA GLU A 56 -14.53 -0.01 -6.99
C GLU A 56 -14.02 0.86 -8.16
N GLU A 57 -14.46 2.12 -8.24
CA GLU A 57 -14.01 3.07 -9.27
C GLU A 57 -12.53 3.45 -9.09
N LEU A 58 -12.09 3.67 -7.83
CA LEU A 58 -10.71 4.01 -7.51
C LEU A 58 -9.76 2.83 -7.77
N GLU A 59 -10.15 1.60 -7.45
CA GLU A 59 -9.37 0.40 -7.76
C GLU A 59 -9.20 0.21 -9.27
N ASN A 60 -10.26 0.41 -10.05
CA ASN A 60 -10.16 0.38 -11.52
C ASN A 60 -9.17 1.45 -12.04
N ALA A 61 -9.13 2.64 -11.42
CA ALA A 61 -8.16 3.68 -11.76
C ALA A 61 -6.73 3.28 -11.38
N ILE A 62 -6.53 2.66 -10.21
CA ILE A 62 -5.24 2.11 -9.75
C ILE A 62 -4.72 1.07 -10.74
N ASN A 63 -5.56 0.11 -11.14
CA ASN A 63 -5.21 -0.94 -12.12
C ASN A 63 -4.84 -0.36 -13.48
N LEU A 64 -5.56 0.67 -13.93
CA LEU A 64 -5.22 1.34 -15.18
C LEU A 64 -3.87 2.07 -15.09
N LEU A 65 -3.59 2.74 -13.98
CA LEU A 65 -2.30 3.41 -13.72
C LEU A 65 -1.17 2.39 -13.62
N ASP A 66 -1.32 1.31 -12.85
CA ASP A 66 -0.34 0.23 -12.79
C ASP A 66 0.07 -0.23 -14.18
N LYS A 67 -0.92 -0.57 -15.01
CA LYS A 67 -0.68 -1.02 -16.37
C LYS A 67 0.07 0.02 -17.21
N LYS A 68 -0.39 1.27 -17.20
CA LYS A 68 0.15 2.33 -18.07
C LYS A 68 1.54 2.78 -17.65
N ILE A 69 1.77 2.91 -16.35
CA ILE A 69 3.09 3.28 -15.84
C ILE A 69 4.07 2.11 -16.04
N SER A 70 3.66 0.86 -15.80
CA SER A 70 4.50 -0.31 -16.06
C SER A 70 4.87 -0.44 -17.55
N GLU A 71 3.93 -0.20 -18.49
CA GLU A 71 4.20 -0.16 -19.92
C GLU A 71 5.23 0.93 -20.27
N TYR A 72 5.14 2.10 -19.63
CA TYR A 72 6.05 3.22 -19.86
C TYR A 72 7.44 2.97 -19.26
N LEU A 73 7.53 2.46 -18.04
CA LEU A 73 8.79 2.06 -17.40
C LEU A 73 9.49 0.96 -18.19
N LEU A 74 8.75 0.02 -18.79
CA LEU A 74 9.34 -0.99 -19.67
C LEU A 74 10.05 -0.36 -20.87
N LEU A 75 9.53 0.73 -21.44
CA LEU A 75 10.24 1.45 -22.51
C LEU A 75 11.52 2.09 -21.98
N ILE A 76 11.49 2.69 -20.78
CA ILE A 76 12.67 3.29 -20.15
C ILE A 76 13.77 2.25 -19.89
N SER A 77 13.42 1.01 -19.56
CA SER A 77 14.38 -0.07 -19.30
C SER A 77 15.26 -0.44 -20.50
N HIS A 78 14.87 -0.06 -21.71
CA HIS A 78 15.65 -0.29 -22.93
C HIS A 78 16.70 0.81 -23.18
N GLU A 79 16.66 1.90 -22.42
CA GLU A 79 17.59 3.01 -22.54
C GLU A 79 18.75 2.87 -21.55
N GLN A 80 19.83 3.63 -21.79
CA GLN A 80 20.95 3.67 -20.85
C GLN A 80 20.63 4.61 -19.68
N LEU A 81 20.49 4.03 -18.51
CA LEU A 81 20.32 4.75 -17.25
C LEU A 81 21.66 4.84 -16.51
N ASN A 82 21.88 5.94 -15.80
CA ASN A 82 22.95 6.02 -14.81
C ASN A 82 22.58 5.27 -13.53
N ASP A 83 23.51 5.11 -12.59
CA ASP A 83 23.28 4.35 -11.35
C ASP A 83 22.15 4.93 -10.50
N HIS A 84 22.00 6.25 -10.45
CA HIS A 84 20.91 6.91 -9.71
C HIS A 84 19.55 6.61 -10.37
N ASP A 85 19.44 6.85 -11.68
CA ASP A 85 18.19 6.61 -12.42
C ASP A 85 17.81 5.12 -12.40
N SER A 86 18.79 4.21 -12.34
CA SER A 86 18.54 2.78 -12.20
C SER A 86 17.90 2.44 -10.86
N LYS A 87 18.36 3.04 -9.75
CA LYS A 87 17.76 2.86 -8.43
C LYS A 87 16.33 3.40 -8.39
N GLU A 88 16.11 4.61 -8.91
CA GLU A 88 14.76 5.20 -9.03
C GLU A 88 13.84 4.29 -9.84
N TYR A 89 14.30 3.78 -11.00
CA TYR A 89 13.53 2.86 -11.83
C TYR A 89 13.07 1.60 -11.08
N PHE A 90 13.95 0.96 -10.30
CA PHE A 90 13.59 -0.24 -9.55
C PHE A 90 12.68 0.08 -8.37
N ALA A 91 12.89 1.21 -7.69
CA ALA A 91 12.01 1.69 -6.64
C ALA A 91 10.60 1.98 -7.18
N ASP A 92 10.51 2.65 -8.34
CA ASP A 92 9.25 2.93 -9.04
C ASP A 92 8.51 1.63 -9.38
N MET A 93 9.21 0.64 -9.98
CA MET A 93 8.62 -0.65 -10.35
C MET A 93 8.06 -1.44 -9.17
N LYS A 94 8.72 -1.39 -8.01
CA LYS A 94 8.25 -2.02 -6.78
C LYS A 94 7.03 -1.29 -6.23
N SER A 95 7.12 0.04 -6.08
CA SER A 95 6.08 0.85 -5.47
C SER A 95 4.75 0.79 -6.22
N ILE A 96 4.78 0.71 -7.56
CA ILE A 96 3.56 0.50 -8.36
C ILE A 96 2.83 -0.79 -7.95
N LYS A 97 3.58 -1.88 -7.77
CA LYS A 97 3.00 -3.18 -7.42
C LYS A 97 2.45 -3.19 -5.99
N ASP A 98 3.13 -2.52 -5.06
CA ASP A 98 2.64 -2.39 -3.69
C ASP A 98 1.37 -1.53 -3.63
N LEU A 99 1.27 -0.44 -4.40
CA LEU A 99 0.06 0.37 -4.51
C LEU A 99 -1.12 -0.39 -5.13
N GLU A 100 -0.89 -1.19 -6.18
CA GLU A 100 -1.91 -2.06 -6.77
C GLU A 100 -2.41 -3.09 -5.75
N ARG A 101 -1.51 -3.68 -4.95
CA ARG A 101 -1.89 -4.62 -3.89
C ARG A 101 -2.73 -3.97 -2.80
N VAL A 102 -2.42 -2.74 -2.42
CA VAL A 102 -3.27 -1.98 -1.47
C VAL A 102 -4.67 -1.77 -2.06
N GLY A 103 -4.79 -1.43 -3.35
CA GLY A 103 -6.07 -1.32 -4.04
C GLY A 103 -6.89 -2.62 -4.00
N ASP A 104 -6.26 -3.76 -4.33
CA ASP A 104 -6.86 -5.09 -4.24
C ASP A 104 -7.37 -5.40 -2.81
N LEU A 105 -6.58 -5.04 -1.79
CA LEU A 105 -6.95 -5.24 -0.39
C LEU A 105 -8.13 -4.35 0.03
N CYS A 106 -8.26 -3.14 -0.51
CA CYS A 106 -9.44 -2.30 -0.30
C CYS A 106 -10.72 -2.97 -0.82
N ILE A 107 -10.68 -3.58 -2.01
CA ILE A 107 -11.81 -4.36 -2.54
C ILE A 107 -12.13 -5.55 -1.63
N ASN A 108 -11.13 -6.32 -1.20
CA ASN A 108 -11.35 -7.44 -0.29
C ASN A 108 -12.04 -7.02 1.01
N LEU A 109 -11.61 -5.89 1.60
CA LEU A 109 -12.23 -5.34 2.82
C LEU A 109 -13.69 -4.98 2.60
N THR A 110 -14.03 -4.33 1.48
CA THR A 110 -15.45 -4.00 1.18
C THR A 110 -16.29 -5.26 1.02
N GLN A 111 -15.76 -6.32 0.41
CA GLN A 111 -16.46 -7.61 0.26
C GLN A 111 -16.70 -8.29 1.61
N PHE A 112 -15.74 -8.27 2.54
CA PHE A 112 -15.95 -8.79 3.89
C PHE A 112 -17.00 -8.00 4.67
N PHE A 113 -16.99 -6.68 4.56
CA PHE A 113 -18.01 -5.85 5.22
C PHE A 113 -19.39 -6.11 4.62
N GLU A 114 -19.51 -6.16 3.30
CA GLU A 114 -20.76 -6.48 2.60
C GLU A 114 -21.32 -7.82 3.04
N ALA A 115 -20.51 -8.87 3.13
CA ALA A 115 -20.94 -10.19 3.57
C ALA A 115 -21.58 -10.16 4.97
N VAL A 116 -21.07 -9.33 5.90
CA VAL A 116 -21.66 -9.15 7.23
C VAL A 116 -22.97 -8.35 7.14
N TYR A 117 -23.02 -7.30 6.33
CA TYR A 117 -24.20 -6.42 6.23
C TYR A 117 -25.37 -7.09 5.50
N ASP A 118 -25.09 -7.94 4.50
CA ASP A 118 -26.12 -8.71 3.75
C ASP A 118 -26.87 -9.71 4.64
N GLU A 119 -26.16 -10.29 5.61
CA GLU A 119 -26.78 -11.16 6.64
C GLU A 119 -27.54 -10.36 7.71
N LYS A 120 -27.62 -9.01 7.56
CA LYS A 120 -28.21 -8.08 8.53
C LYS A 120 -27.58 -8.19 9.91
N ASP A 121 -26.32 -8.53 9.92
CA ASP A 121 -25.49 -8.63 11.11
C ASP A 121 -24.58 -7.39 11.26
N ASP A 122 -23.88 -7.29 12.37
CA ASP A 122 -22.97 -6.17 12.62
C ASP A 122 -21.84 -6.61 13.57
N PHE A 123 -20.74 -5.88 13.54
CA PHE A 123 -19.62 -6.07 14.46
C PHE A 123 -19.97 -5.52 15.86
N SER A 124 -19.45 -6.13 16.90
CA SER A 124 -19.51 -5.55 18.25
C SER A 124 -18.80 -4.19 18.29
N SER A 125 -19.11 -3.35 19.29
CA SER A 125 -18.48 -2.03 19.43
C SER A 125 -16.95 -2.15 19.50
N GLU A 126 -16.44 -3.10 20.28
CA GLU A 126 -15.00 -3.32 20.41
C GLU A 126 -14.37 -3.80 19.07
N ALA A 127 -15.08 -4.62 18.30
CA ALA A 127 -14.61 -5.06 17.00
C ALA A 127 -14.56 -3.91 15.98
N LYS A 128 -15.56 -3.00 16.03
CA LYS A 128 -15.57 -1.78 15.22
C LYS A 128 -14.43 -0.85 15.57
N ASP A 129 -14.18 -0.65 16.85
CA ASP A 129 -13.08 0.18 17.34
C ASP A 129 -11.73 -0.37 16.89
N ASP A 130 -11.56 -1.71 16.94
CA ASP A 130 -10.36 -2.38 16.46
C ASP A 130 -10.14 -2.14 14.96
N ILE A 131 -11.16 -2.35 14.13
CA ILE A 131 -11.08 -2.19 12.67
C ILE A 131 -10.81 -0.74 12.29
N ILE A 132 -11.54 0.22 12.88
CA ILE A 132 -11.36 1.65 12.60
C ILE A 132 -9.96 2.12 12.98
N ALA A 133 -9.45 1.67 14.14
CA ALA A 133 -8.10 2.03 14.56
C ALA A 133 -7.05 1.56 13.55
N MET A 134 -7.14 0.32 13.06
CA MET A 134 -6.20 -0.22 12.07
C MET A 134 -6.33 0.51 10.73
N ILE A 135 -7.55 0.77 10.21
CA ILE A 135 -7.73 1.52 8.96
C ILE A 135 -7.10 2.93 9.07
N ASN A 136 -7.24 3.60 10.22
CA ASN A 136 -6.64 4.91 10.42
C ASN A 136 -5.10 4.83 10.41
N MET A 137 -4.52 3.80 11.04
CA MET A 137 -3.07 3.57 11.02
C MET A 137 -2.59 3.34 9.58
N ASP A 138 -3.30 2.52 8.79
CA ASP A 138 -2.98 2.26 7.37
C ASP A 138 -2.99 3.55 6.54
N ILE A 139 -4.01 4.40 6.70
CA ILE A 139 -4.12 5.68 5.98
C ILE A 139 -2.94 6.60 6.35
N GLU A 140 -2.59 6.70 7.63
CA GLU A 140 -1.45 7.51 8.09
C GLU A 140 -0.14 6.95 7.54
N MET A 141 0.09 5.64 7.65
CA MET A 141 1.28 4.98 7.12
C MET A 141 1.41 5.17 5.61
N LEU A 142 0.32 5.03 4.84
CA LEU A 142 0.37 5.20 3.38
C LEU A 142 0.72 6.64 2.99
N ASN A 143 0.18 7.65 3.70
CA ASN A 143 0.55 9.04 3.47
C ASN A 143 2.05 9.28 3.70
N HIS A 144 2.61 8.78 4.82
CA HIS A 144 4.03 8.91 5.11
C HIS A 144 4.89 8.11 4.14
N ALA A 145 4.45 6.90 3.73
CA ALA A 145 5.14 6.09 2.73
C ALA A 145 5.26 6.82 1.38
N MET A 146 4.20 7.54 0.96
CA MET A 146 4.25 8.33 -0.28
C MET A 146 5.19 9.54 -0.17
N VAL A 147 5.31 10.16 1.02
CA VAL A 147 6.31 11.23 1.25
C VAL A 147 7.72 10.65 1.25
N ALA A 148 7.94 9.52 1.90
CA ALA A 148 9.21 8.79 1.90
C ALA A 148 9.64 8.41 0.48
N PHE A 149 8.72 7.87 -0.33
CA PHE A 149 8.95 7.54 -1.73
C PHE A 149 9.32 8.76 -2.60
N ASP A 150 8.62 9.89 -2.40
CA ASP A 150 8.88 11.11 -3.18
C ASP A 150 10.22 11.75 -2.84
N LYS A 151 10.54 11.87 -1.53
CA LYS A 151 11.64 12.70 -1.03
C LYS A 151 12.81 11.91 -0.49
N HIS A 152 12.69 10.57 -0.37
CA HIS A 152 13.66 9.72 0.33
C HIS A 152 13.92 10.20 1.78
N ASP A 153 12.86 10.71 2.43
CA ASP A 153 12.93 11.29 3.75
C ASP A 153 13.04 10.21 4.82
N LEU A 154 14.13 10.23 5.60
CA LEU A 154 14.39 9.23 6.63
C LEU A 154 13.41 9.31 7.81
N ASP A 155 12.90 10.48 8.14
CA ASP A 155 11.95 10.63 9.24
C ASP A 155 10.62 9.97 8.89
N ASP A 156 10.17 10.08 7.62
CA ASP A 156 8.98 9.39 7.14
C ASP A 156 9.18 7.88 7.02
N ILE A 157 10.37 7.41 6.62
CA ILE A 157 10.70 5.97 6.60
C ILE A 157 10.63 5.40 8.03
N ILE A 158 11.29 6.05 8.99
CA ILE A 158 11.28 5.64 10.40
C ILE A 158 9.85 5.66 10.96
N TYR A 159 9.05 6.68 10.60
CA TYR A 159 7.65 6.75 11.01
C TYR A 159 6.86 5.52 10.55
N VAL A 160 7.01 5.12 9.29
CA VAL A 160 6.30 3.95 8.73
C VAL A 160 6.74 2.66 9.41
N ASP A 161 8.04 2.45 9.62
CA ASP A 161 8.60 1.26 10.28
C ASP A 161 8.12 1.11 11.74
N ASP A 162 8.15 2.21 12.51
CA ASP A 162 7.62 2.22 13.88
C ASP A 162 6.11 1.93 13.92
N HIS A 163 5.34 2.43 12.94
CA HIS A 163 3.89 2.24 12.89
C HIS A 163 3.50 0.86 12.39
N GLU A 164 4.26 0.25 11.47
CA GLU A 164 4.10 -1.14 11.06
C GLU A 164 4.24 -2.08 12.27
N SER A 165 5.30 -1.93 13.05
CA SER A 165 5.51 -2.71 14.28
C SER A 165 4.37 -2.52 15.31
N ASN A 166 3.81 -1.31 15.39
CA ASN A 166 2.63 -1.03 16.23
C ASN A 166 1.36 -1.67 15.67
N LEU A 167 1.16 -1.62 14.35
CA LEU A 167 0.02 -2.25 13.66
C LEU A 167 0.02 -3.77 13.86
N ASP A 168 1.17 -4.42 13.73
CA ASP A 168 1.38 -5.84 14.02
C ASP A 168 1.00 -6.20 15.46
N TYR A 169 1.50 -5.41 16.41
CA TYR A 169 1.15 -5.61 17.82
C TYR A 169 -0.36 -5.43 18.03
N TYR A 170 -0.97 -4.41 17.42
CA TYR A 170 -2.40 -4.13 17.54
C TYR A 170 -3.24 -5.25 16.93
N ASN A 171 -2.90 -5.73 15.72
CA ASN A 171 -3.49 -6.87 15.03
C ASN A 171 -3.50 -8.13 15.94
N LYS A 172 -2.37 -8.46 16.52
CA LYS A 172 -2.24 -9.59 17.45
C LYS A 172 -3.16 -9.44 18.67
N LYS A 173 -3.26 -8.23 19.24
CA LYS A 173 -4.16 -7.95 20.37
C LYS A 173 -5.63 -7.99 19.98
N ALA A 174 -5.99 -7.46 18.83
CA ALA A 174 -7.36 -7.52 18.30
C ALA A 174 -7.82 -8.98 18.08
N LYS A 175 -6.95 -9.81 17.47
CA LYS A 175 -7.19 -11.25 17.33
C LYS A 175 -7.39 -11.97 18.68
N GLN A 176 -6.59 -11.62 19.70
CA GLN A 176 -6.75 -12.17 21.05
C GLN A 176 -8.11 -11.76 21.69
N ARG A 177 -8.50 -10.47 21.57
CA ARG A 177 -9.81 -9.98 22.05
C ARG A 177 -10.95 -10.69 21.36
N HIS A 178 -10.85 -10.91 20.05
CA HIS A 178 -11.87 -11.65 19.30
C HIS A 178 -12.03 -13.10 19.81
N ILE A 179 -10.93 -13.83 20.00
CA ILE A 179 -10.97 -15.20 20.57
C ILE A 179 -11.66 -15.19 21.94
N GLN A 180 -11.42 -14.19 22.78
CA GLN A 180 -12.10 -14.06 24.09
C GLN A 180 -13.60 -13.81 23.91
N ARG A 181 -14.03 -12.95 22.97
CA ARG A 181 -15.45 -12.71 22.68
C ARG A 181 -16.16 -13.99 22.23
N VAL A 182 -15.54 -14.77 21.36
CA VAL A 182 -16.07 -16.06 20.90
C VAL A 182 -16.15 -17.07 22.03
N THR A 183 -15.07 -17.22 22.83
CA THR A 183 -15.01 -18.17 23.94
C THR A 183 -16.03 -17.85 25.04
N ASN A 184 -16.22 -16.57 25.35
CA ASN A 184 -17.20 -16.10 26.32
C ASN A 184 -18.63 -16.04 25.78
N LYS A 185 -18.84 -16.42 24.51
CA LYS A 185 -20.13 -16.38 23.80
C LYS A 185 -20.78 -14.99 23.78
N THR A 186 -19.97 -13.94 23.82
CA THR A 186 -20.42 -12.56 23.62
C THR A 186 -20.50 -12.21 22.14
N GLU A 187 -19.66 -12.86 21.29
CA GLU A 187 -19.82 -12.84 19.85
C GLU A 187 -20.57 -14.10 19.38
N LYS A 188 -21.71 -13.90 18.75
CA LYS A 188 -22.61 -14.99 18.33
C LYS A 188 -22.76 -15.10 16.82
N SER A 189 -22.37 -14.04 16.11
CA SER A 189 -22.46 -14.02 14.66
C SER A 189 -21.48 -14.99 14.02
N VAL A 190 -22.01 -15.91 13.20
CA VAL A 190 -21.19 -16.86 12.48
C VAL A 190 -20.37 -16.16 11.39
N ILE A 191 -21.00 -15.21 10.68
CA ILE A 191 -20.33 -14.47 9.61
C ILE A 191 -19.23 -13.56 10.16
N VAL A 192 -19.47 -12.83 11.24
CA VAL A 192 -18.46 -12.01 11.92
C VAL A 192 -17.30 -12.88 12.39
N ASN A 193 -17.59 -14.05 13.00
CA ASN A 193 -16.56 -14.97 13.47
C ASN A 193 -15.66 -15.50 12.34
N SER A 194 -16.21 -15.68 11.15
CA SER A 194 -15.46 -16.19 9.99
C SER A 194 -14.67 -15.11 9.27
N THR A 195 -15.13 -13.85 9.27
CA THR A 195 -14.52 -12.78 8.47
C THR A 195 -13.60 -11.85 9.26
N TYR A 196 -13.81 -11.72 10.59
CA TYR A 196 -13.07 -10.74 11.40
C TYR A 196 -11.54 -10.92 11.34
N VAL A 197 -11.05 -12.14 11.43
CA VAL A 197 -9.61 -12.42 11.37
C VAL A 197 -9.04 -12.12 9.98
N ASP A 198 -9.82 -12.38 8.94
CA ASP A 198 -9.42 -12.07 7.55
C ASP A 198 -9.38 -10.56 7.32
N ILE A 199 -10.34 -9.80 7.87
CA ILE A 199 -10.33 -8.34 7.85
C ILE A 199 -9.05 -7.80 8.50
N LEU A 200 -8.73 -8.25 9.73
CA LEU A 200 -7.51 -7.81 10.43
C LEU A 200 -6.24 -8.19 9.66
N SER A 201 -6.22 -9.35 9.00
CA SER A 201 -5.07 -9.78 8.20
C SER A 201 -4.92 -8.99 6.90
N ASN A 202 -6.02 -8.50 6.31
CA ASN A 202 -5.95 -7.62 5.14
C ASN A 202 -5.43 -6.23 5.53
N LEU A 203 -5.83 -5.70 6.69
CA LEU A 203 -5.33 -4.42 7.22
C LEU A 203 -3.83 -4.52 7.52
N GLU A 204 -3.36 -5.55 8.21
CA GLU A 204 -1.93 -5.75 8.47
C GLU A 204 -1.12 -5.82 7.16
N ARG A 205 -1.62 -6.49 6.12
CA ARG A 205 -0.95 -6.52 4.81
C ARG A 205 -0.91 -5.17 4.10
N ILE A 206 -1.87 -4.27 4.34
CA ILE A 206 -1.77 -2.89 3.85
C ILE A 206 -0.58 -2.20 4.50
N GLY A 207 -0.38 -2.37 5.81
CA GLY A 207 0.79 -1.88 6.52
C GLY A 207 2.11 -2.40 5.95
N ASP A 208 2.21 -3.71 5.68
CA ASP A 208 3.38 -4.33 5.02
C ASP A 208 3.70 -3.64 3.67
N HIS A 209 2.67 -3.37 2.85
CA HIS A 209 2.86 -2.70 1.57
C HIS A 209 3.27 -1.23 1.74
N CYS A 210 2.77 -0.53 2.77
CA CYS A 210 3.23 0.83 3.09
C CYS A 210 4.72 0.85 3.46
N GLN A 211 5.20 -0.11 4.26
CA GLN A 211 6.60 -0.25 4.60
C GLN A 211 7.45 -0.51 3.35
N ASN A 212 7.03 -1.45 2.48
CA ASN A 212 7.73 -1.73 1.22
C ASN A 212 7.87 -0.49 0.33
N ILE A 213 6.84 0.36 0.25
CA ILE A 213 6.87 1.61 -0.52
C ILE A 213 7.86 2.58 0.12
N ALA A 214 7.79 2.78 1.45
CA ALA A 214 8.66 3.72 2.16
C ALA A 214 10.15 3.36 2.02
N GLU A 215 10.48 2.07 2.06
CA GLU A 215 11.85 1.57 2.00
C GLU A 215 12.36 1.32 0.56
N SER A 216 11.51 1.45 -0.46
CA SER A 216 11.78 1.00 -1.83
C SER A 216 13.11 1.52 -2.39
N TYR A 217 13.40 2.82 -2.21
CA TYR A 217 14.66 3.43 -2.67
C TYR A 217 15.87 3.00 -1.85
N MET A 218 15.73 2.89 -0.53
CA MET A 218 16.83 2.49 0.36
C MET A 218 17.29 1.06 0.10
N LEU A 219 16.36 0.14 -0.14
CA LEU A 219 16.66 -1.25 -0.50
C LEU A 219 17.47 -1.33 -1.80
N GLU A 220 17.13 -0.50 -2.79
CA GLU A 220 17.90 -0.45 -4.04
C GLU A 220 19.27 0.21 -3.82
N GLU A 221 19.41 1.16 -2.92
CA GLU A 221 20.71 1.74 -2.57
C GLU A 221 21.66 0.69 -1.97
N GLU A 222 21.16 -0.23 -1.15
CA GLU A 222 21.94 -1.34 -0.61
C GLU A 222 22.33 -2.35 -1.70
N ASN A 223 21.42 -2.69 -2.60
CA ASN A 223 21.66 -3.63 -3.71
C ASN A 223 22.71 -3.12 -4.71
N PHE A 224 22.83 -1.79 -4.87
CA PHE A 224 23.78 -1.16 -5.79
C PHE A 224 25.11 -0.77 -5.14
N LYS A 225 25.37 -1.10 -3.85
CA LYS A 225 26.71 -0.93 -3.27
C LYS A 225 27.70 -1.85 -3.99
N PRO A 226 28.76 -1.32 -4.58
CA PRO A 226 29.74 -2.18 -5.26
C PRO A 226 30.46 -3.07 -4.23
N ASP A 227 30.68 -4.35 -4.61
CA ASP A 227 31.36 -5.39 -3.82
C ASP A 227 32.86 -5.10 -3.49
N TYR A 228 33.30 -3.85 -3.55
CA TYR A 228 34.72 -3.47 -3.43
C TYR A 228 35.27 -3.44 -1.99
N GLU A 229 34.48 -3.69 -0.95
CA GLU A 229 34.99 -3.66 0.43
C GLU A 229 35.46 -5.03 0.99
N VAL A 230 35.45 -6.10 0.19
CA VAL A 230 35.83 -7.44 0.71
C VAL A 230 37.31 -7.76 0.57
N ASP A 231 38.14 -7.01 -0.20
CA ASP A 231 39.51 -7.39 -0.53
C ASP A 231 40.63 -6.66 0.23
N SER A 232 40.37 -5.96 1.33
CA SER A 232 41.46 -5.36 2.15
C SER A 232 41.95 -6.23 3.31
N ALA A 233 41.38 -7.44 3.52
CA ALA A 233 41.70 -8.29 4.68
C ALA A 233 42.63 -9.49 4.37
N PHE A 234 43.11 -9.68 3.11
CA PHE A 234 43.98 -10.84 2.75
C PHE A 234 45.40 -10.49 2.37
N ASN A 235 45.94 -9.33 2.75
CA ASN A 235 47.37 -9.04 2.63
C ASN A 235 47.96 -8.51 3.95
N GLN A 236 48.10 -9.40 4.92
CA GLN A 236 49.13 -9.31 5.96
C GLN A 236 49.62 -10.70 6.31
#